data_bfd6d9ab2b7770208bcdf36fcac0caf0
#
_entry.id   bfd6d9ab2b7770208bcdf36fcac0caf0
#
_cell.length_a   1.000
_cell.length_b   1.000
_cell.length_c   1.000
_cell.angle_alpha   90.00
_cell.angle_beta   90.00
_cell.angle_gamma   90.00
#
_symmetry.space_group_name_H-M   'P 1'
#
loop_
_entity.id
_entity.type
_entity.pdbx_description
1 polymer ?
#
loop_
_entity_poly.entity_id
_entity_poly.type
_entity_poly.pdbx_seq_one_letter_code
_entity_poly.pdbx_strand_id
1 'polypeptide(L)'
;MSLLSITFHCTKNNLEEWENYMDETLVLMTENLMDVNKYILSEIESDYIDEGKNYNLLLIFDNDELRTDFIESELLNIRERVEKQFGQEVMIFNTFLNPKKTRM
;
A
#
# COMPACT_ATOMS: atom_id res chain seq x y z
N MET A 1 -17.09 4.27 -7.04
CA MET A 1 -15.98 4.08 -6.10
C MET A 1 -15.18 2.85 -6.49
N SER A 2 -13.88 3.02 -6.61
CA SER A 2 -12.97 1.93 -6.94
C SER A 2 -11.88 1.84 -5.89
N LEU A 3 -11.50 0.63 -5.51
CA LEU A 3 -10.51 0.41 -4.45
C LEU A 3 -9.29 -0.32 -4.97
N LEU A 4 -8.14 0.00 -4.39
CA LEU A 4 -6.91 -0.74 -4.60
C LEU A 4 -6.32 -1.09 -3.24
N SER A 5 -6.09 -2.37 -3.02
CA SER A 5 -5.45 -2.86 -1.80
C SER A 5 -4.00 -3.19 -2.12
N ILE A 6 -3.08 -2.51 -1.45
CA ILE A 6 -1.65 -2.76 -1.60
C ILE A 6 -1.17 -3.39 -0.30
N THR A 7 -0.68 -4.63 -0.37
CA THR A 7 -0.15 -5.31 0.80
C THR A 7 1.37 -5.35 0.72
N PHE A 8 2.01 -4.92 1.80
CA PHE A 8 3.46 -4.95 1.95
C PHE A 8 3.81 -6.01 2.98
N HIS A 9 4.63 -6.98 2.57
CA HIS A 9 5.19 -7.96 3.51
C HIS A 9 6.64 -7.59 3.77
N CYS A 10 6.97 -7.30 5.03
CA CYS A 10 8.33 -6.98 5.44
C CYS A 10 8.91 -8.10 6.29
N THR A 11 10.13 -8.52 5.95
CA THR A 11 10.83 -9.54 6.72
C THR A 11 11.17 -9.04 8.11
N LYS A 12 11.36 -9.99 9.03
CA LYS A 12 11.59 -9.70 10.45
C LYS A 12 12.78 -8.78 10.70
N ASN A 13 13.84 -8.92 9.93
CA ASN A 13 15.08 -8.18 10.16
C ASN A 13 15.01 -6.71 9.73
N ASN A 14 13.99 -6.33 8.98
CA ASN A 14 13.86 -4.98 8.44
C ASN A 14 12.63 -4.23 8.93
N LEU A 15 11.97 -4.74 9.97
CA LEU A 15 10.71 -4.16 10.46
C LEU A 15 10.86 -2.72 10.94
N GLU A 16 11.90 -2.42 11.68
CA GLU A 16 12.13 -1.07 12.20
C GLU A 16 12.34 -0.07 11.07
N GLU A 17 13.21 -0.40 10.12
CA GLU A 17 13.46 0.45 8.96
C GLU A 17 12.21 0.64 8.10
N TRP A 18 11.44 -0.43 7.92
CA TRP A 18 10.20 -0.38 7.14
C TRP A 18 9.14 0.47 7.82
N GLU A 19 8.95 0.32 9.12
CA GLU A 19 7.99 1.13 9.86
C GLU A 19 8.35 2.61 9.82
N ASN A 20 9.63 2.95 9.93
CA ASN A 20 10.08 4.32 9.78
C ASN A 20 9.82 4.84 8.36
N TYR A 21 10.08 4.02 7.35
CA TYR A 21 9.81 4.39 5.96
C TYR A 21 8.33 4.65 5.72
N MET A 22 7.45 3.80 6.25
CA MET A 22 6.00 4.00 6.13
C MET A 22 5.58 5.32 6.76
N ASP A 23 6.01 5.59 7.97
CA ASP A 23 5.58 6.76 8.72
C ASP A 23 6.14 8.06 8.14
N GLU A 24 7.37 8.05 7.67
CA GLU A 24 8.08 9.25 7.23
C GLU A 24 7.98 9.50 5.72
N THR A 25 7.84 8.45 4.92
CA THR A 25 7.89 8.58 3.47
C THR A 25 6.60 8.15 2.79
N LEU A 26 6.14 6.92 3.05
CA LEU A 26 4.99 6.37 2.36
C LEU A 26 3.71 7.14 2.66
N VAL A 27 3.47 7.48 3.92
CA VAL A 27 2.30 8.26 4.33
C VAL A 27 2.30 9.63 3.66
N LEU A 28 3.44 10.32 3.66
CA LEU A 28 3.56 11.64 3.02
C LEU A 28 3.34 11.55 1.51
N MET A 29 3.86 10.52 0.86
CA MET A 29 3.60 10.30 -0.57
C MET A 29 2.11 10.11 -0.83
N THR A 30 1.46 9.30 -0.01
CA THR A 30 0.03 9.01 -0.17
C THR A 30 -0.83 10.26 0.05
N GLU A 31 -0.51 11.08 1.04
CA GLU A 31 -1.23 12.31 1.31
C GLU A 31 -1.14 13.34 0.19
N ASN A 32 -0.09 13.25 -0.63
CA ASN A 32 0.12 14.17 -1.74
C ASN A 32 -0.44 13.65 -3.07
N LEU A 33 -1.06 12.46 -3.10
CA LEU A 33 -1.64 11.88 -4.31
C LEU A 33 -3.01 12.52 -4.59
N MET A 34 -3.10 13.22 -5.70
CA MET A 34 -4.32 13.96 -6.07
C MET A 34 -5.48 13.03 -6.48
N ASP A 35 -5.17 11.87 -7.03
CA ASP A 35 -6.17 10.94 -7.55
C ASP A 35 -6.82 10.08 -6.47
N VAL A 36 -6.20 10.02 -5.29
CA VAL A 36 -6.68 9.21 -4.18
C VAL A 36 -7.63 10.06 -3.30
N ASN A 37 -8.88 9.62 -3.20
CA ASN A 37 -9.88 10.32 -2.39
C ASN A 37 -9.61 10.11 -0.90
N LYS A 38 -9.43 8.85 -0.51
CA LYS A 38 -9.16 8.47 0.89
C LYS A 38 -8.21 7.29 0.92
N TYR A 39 -7.51 7.13 2.04
CA TYR A 39 -6.67 5.95 2.24
C TYR A 39 -6.74 5.48 3.68
N ILE A 40 -6.45 4.19 3.87
CA ILE A 40 -6.30 3.59 5.21
C ILE A 40 -5.04 2.76 5.19
N LEU A 41 -4.09 3.09 6.05
CA LEU A 41 -2.88 2.31 6.25
C LEU A 41 -3.05 1.49 7.53
N SER A 42 -2.93 0.18 7.43
CA SER A 42 -3.18 -0.74 8.53
C SER A 42 -2.04 -1.74 8.70
N GLU A 43 -1.78 -2.13 9.94
CA GLU A 43 -0.99 -3.31 10.24
C GLU A 43 -1.93 -4.51 10.22
N ILE A 44 -1.55 -5.57 9.51
CA ILE A 44 -2.36 -6.78 9.48
C ILE A 44 -1.98 -7.65 10.67
N GLU A 45 -2.94 -7.88 11.55
CA GLU A 45 -2.76 -8.77 12.69
C GLU A 45 -2.99 -10.21 12.24
N SER A 46 -1.98 -11.06 12.43
CA SER A 46 -2.07 -12.47 12.04
C SER A 46 -1.20 -13.33 12.93
N ASP A 47 -1.79 -14.39 13.47
CA ASP A 47 -1.09 -15.36 14.31
C ASP A 47 -0.27 -16.37 13.49
N TYR A 48 -0.40 -16.35 12.17
CA TYR A 48 0.23 -17.33 11.28
C TYR A 48 1.53 -16.87 10.64
N ILE A 49 1.94 -15.62 10.89
CA ILE A 49 3.13 -15.06 10.26
C ILE A 49 4.25 -14.94 11.31
N ASP A 50 5.20 -15.88 11.26
CA ASP A 50 6.33 -15.92 12.19
C ASP A 50 7.54 -15.12 11.73
N GLU A 51 7.63 -14.79 10.44
CA GLU A 51 8.83 -14.19 9.84
C GLU A 51 8.61 -12.80 9.26
N GLY A 52 7.97 -11.94 10.01
CA GLY A 52 7.77 -10.58 9.56
C GLY A 52 6.37 -10.10 9.84
N LYS A 53 6.00 -9.01 9.18
CA LYS A 53 4.67 -8.42 9.32
C LYS A 53 4.13 -8.00 7.97
N ASN A 54 2.82 -8.02 7.86
CA ASN A 54 2.11 -7.50 6.71
C ASN A 54 1.42 -6.18 7.07
N TYR A 55 1.43 -5.27 6.11
CA TYR A 55 0.76 -3.98 6.21
C TYR A 55 -0.10 -3.81 4.97
N ASN A 56 -1.20 -3.13 5.12
CA ASN A 56 -2.13 -2.89 4.00
C ASN A 56 -2.36 -1.39 3.83
N LEU A 57 -2.21 -0.94 2.60
CA LEU A 57 -2.60 0.42 2.20
C LEU A 57 -3.81 0.28 1.30
N LEU A 58 -4.97 0.67 1.83
CA LEU A 58 -6.20 0.67 1.07
C LEU A 58 -6.42 2.05 0.50
N LEU A 59 -6.49 2.14 -0.83
CA LEU A 59 -6.70 3.39 -1.55
C LEU A 59 -8.10 3.41 -2.13
N ILE A 60 -8.79 4.53 -1.96
CA ILE A 60 -10.15 4.73 -2.43
C ILE A 60 -10.14 5.81 -3.51
N PHE A 61 -10.61 5.45 -4.70
CA PHE A 61 -10.70 6.33 -5.86
C PHE A 61 -12.17 6.61 -6.18
N ASP A 62 -12.44 7.77 -6.78
CA ASP A 62 -13.80 8.12 -7.18
C ASP A 62 -14.31 7.23 -8.32
N ASN A 63 -13.43 6.79 -9.20
CA ASN A 63 -13.80 5.96 -10.35
C ASN A 63 -12.64 5.07 -10.82
N ASP A 64 -12.94 4.18 -11.77
CA ASP A 64 -11.95 3.23 -12.29
C ASP A 64 -10.83 3.91 -13.09
N GLU A 65 -11.14 5.01 -13.76
CA GLU A 65 -10.15 5.74 -14.55
C GLU A 65 -9.03 6.29 -13.67
N LEU A 66 -9.38 6.90 -12.54
CA LEU A 66 -8.38 7.41 -11.59
C LEU A 66 -7.54 6.29 -11.00
N ARG A 67 -8.15 5.15 -10.70
CA ARG A 67 -7.43 3.98 -10.22
C ARG A 67 -6.45 3.46 -11.27
N THR A 68 -6.87 3.39 -12.52
CA THR A 68 -6.01 2.95 -13.63
C THR A 68 -4.84 3.90 -13.81
N ASP A 69 -5.08 5.20 -13.78
CA ASP A 69 -4.02 6.21 -13.90
C ASP A 69 -2.99 6.07 -12.78
N PHE A 70 -3.45 5.81 -11.55
CA PHE A 70 -2.57 5.57 -10.42
C PHE A 70 -1.68 4.35 -10.63
N ILE A 71 -2.27 3.24 -11.10
CA ILE A 71 -1.56 2.00 -11.33
C ILE A 71 -0.47 2.16 -12.39
N GLU A 72 -0.73 2.93 -13.43
CA GLU A 72 0.19 3.14 -14.54
C GLU A 72 1.28 4.18 -14.24
N SER A 73 1.15 4.94 -13.15
CA SER A 73 2.10 6.01 -12.82
C SER A 73 2.64 5.89 -11.40
N GLU A 74 1.85 6.30 -10.42
CA GLU A 74 2.29 6.43 -9.02
C GLU A 74 2.64 5.09 -8.39
N LEU A 75 1.90 4.04 -8.70
CA LEU A 75 2.18 2.72 -8.15
C LEU A 75 3.55 2.20 -8.61
N LEU A 76 3.91 2.42 -9.86
CA LEU A 76 5.22 2.05 -10.38
C LEU A 76 6.32 2.78 -9.64
N ASN A 77 6.11 4.05 -9.35
CA ASN A 77 7.06 4.86 -8.59
C ASN A 77 7.23 4.35 -7.15
N ILE A 78 6.12 4.02 -6.50
CA ILE A 78 6.16 3.45 -5.13
C ILE A 78 6.93 2.13 -5.12
N ARG A 79 6.63 1.23 -6.05
CA ARG A 79 7.32 -0.06 -6.17
C ARG A 79 8.82 0.12 -6.39
N GLU A 80 9.18 1.00 -7.30
CA GLU A 80 10.57 1.25 -7.64
C GLU A 80 11.36 1.78 -6.44
N ARG A 81 10.77 2.71 -5.70
CA ARG A 81 11.41 3.28 -4.50
C ARG A 81 11.57 2.26 -3.39
N VAL A 82 10.53 1.46 -3.15
CA VAL A 82 10.58 0.41 -2.13
C VAL A 82 11.61 -0.64 -2.50
N GLU A 83 11.60 -1.08 -3.75
CA GLU A 83 12.56 -2.08 -4.23
C GLU A 83 14.01 -1.57 -4.13
N LYS A 84 14.24 -0.32 -4.46
CA LYS A 84 15.57 0.28 -4.38
C LYS A 84 16.11 0.32 -2.95
N GLN A 85 15.25 0.58 -1.97
CA GLN A 85 15.66 0.72 -0.58
C GLN A 85 15.69 -0.61 0.17
N PHE A 86 14.74 -1.50 -0.09
CA PHE A 86 14.56 -2.73 0.66
C PHE A 86 14.83 -4.01 -0.13
N GLY A 87 14.87 -3.93 -1.46
CA GLY A 87 15.06 -5.10 -2.30
C GLY A 87 13.97 -6.14 -2.07
N GLN A 88 14.39 -7.38 -1.84
CA GLN A 88 13.47 -8.51 -1.61
C GLN A 88 12.96 -8.58 -0.17
N GLU A 89 13.45 -7.73 0.72
CA GLU A 89 13.03 -7.72 2.13
C GLU A 89 11.61 -7.19 2.31
N VAL A 90 11.09 -6.43 1.34
CA VAL A 90 9.71 -5.97 1.31
C VAL A 90 9.08 -6.42 0.00
N MET A 91 8.04 -7.24 0.10
CA MET A 91 7.27 -7.70 -1.06
C MET A 91 5.97 -6.94 -1.14
N ILE A 92 5.53 -6.63 -2.37
CA ILE A 92 4.34 -5.82 -2.62
C ILE A 92 3.34 -6.63 -3.43
N PHE A 93 2.10 -6.69 -2.94
CA PHE A 93 0.99 -7.38 -3.60
C PHE A 93 -0.16 -6.40 -3.82
N ASN A 94 -0.74 -6.40 -5.00
CA ASN A 94 -1.88 -5.54 -5.34
C ASN A 94 -3.14 -6.36 -5.54
N THR A 95 -4.26 -5.86 -5.04
CA THR A 95 -5.57 -6.47 -5.25
C THR A 95 -6.56 -5.38 -5.63
N PHE A 96 -7.25 -5.55 -6.76
CA PHE A 96 -8.30 -4.64 -7.19
C PHE A 96 -9.59 -5.06 -6.52
N LEU A 97 -10.26 -4.10 -5.89
CA LEU A 97 -11.51 -4.34 -5.20
C LEU A 97 -12.59 -3.47 -5.82
N ASN A 98 -13.67 -4.11 -6.23
CA ASN A 98 -14.83 -3.42 -6.80
C ASN A 98 -15.99 -3.60 -5.83
N PRO A 99 -16.38 -2.54 -5.11
CA PRO A 99 -17.43 -2.66 -4.11
C PRO A 99 -18.73 -3.15 -4.71
N LYS A 100 -19.33 -4.15 -4.07
CA LYS A 100 -20.65 -4.65 -4.43
C LYS A 100 -21.74 -3.97 -3.62
N LYS A 101 -21.46 -3.75 -2.34
CA LYS A 101 -22.32 -3.06 -1.39
C LYS A 101 -21.46 -2.31 -0.41
N THR A 102 -21.87 -1.11 -0.08
CA THR A 102 -21.19 -0.30 0.89
C THR A 102 -22.19 0.33 1.85
N ARG A 103 -21.74 0.52 3.07
CA ARG A 103 -22.46 1.30 4.07
C ARG A 103 -21.45 2.21 4.74
N MET A 104 -21.56 3.47 4.44
CA MET A 104 -20.66 4.48 4.98
C MET A 104 -21.43 5.63 5.58
#